data_d5a2392fbd7d2bae0fa7b02694ede1e3
#
_entry.id   d5a2392fbd7d2bae0fa7b02694ede1e3
#
_cell.length_a   1.000
_cell.length_b   1.000
_cell.length_c   1.000
_cell.angle_alpha   90.00
_cell.angle_beta   90.00
_cell.angle_gamma   90.00
#
_symmetry.space_group_name_H-M   'P 1'
#
loop_
_entity.id
_entity.type
_entity.pdbx_description
1 polymer ?
#
loop_
_entity_poly.entity_id
_entity_poly.type
_entity_poly.pdbx_seq_one_letter_code
_entity_poly.pdbx_strand_id
1 'polypeptide(L)'
;MINIQKKFDWLFIGTLAFFSLGIVHIIFSWLGLICMVTPFIMAARSGKRPWCTTPYCPRAHFFNRFLNRYSLKKKAPEGLFSEKTKQLVLRLFCINLFFAGMSTLMVYLGRLEPMIYLRFLMAFPMPFDLPQLLELNLPQFLVHASYRLYSIMLTSTIIGVGLGLIFKPRTWCGICPIQTLTTVKNRR
;
A
#
# COMPACT_ATOMS: atom_id res chain seq x y z
N MET A 1 16.36 -8.62 -18.76
CA MET A 1 15.49 -8.02 -17.73
C MET A 1 16.15 -6.93 -16.89
N ILE A 2 17.47 -6.97 -16.69
CA ILE A 2 18.23 -5.98 -15.87
C ILE A 2 18.16 -4.55 -16.45
N ASN A 3 18.16 -4.43 -17.78
CA ASN A 3 18.22 -3.11 -18.45
C ASN A 3 16.91 -2.31 -18.35
N ILE A 4 15.76 -2.99 -18.29
CA ILE A 4 14.44 -2.33 -18.18
C ILE A 4 14.20 -1.80 -16.75
N GLN A 5 14.72 -2.47 -15.72
CA GLN A 5 14.61 -2.00 -14.35
C GLN A 5 15.37 -0.69 -14.10
N LYS A 6 16.57 -0.54 -14.69
CA LYS A 6 17.34 0.71 -14.57
C LYS A 6 16.62 1.92 -15.18
N LYS A 7 15.89 1.74 -16.28
CA LYS A 7 15.17 2.83 -16.95
C LYS A 7 14.04 3.44 -16.12
N PHE A 8 13.46 2.67 -15.19
CA PHE A 8 12.33 3.09 -14.37
C PHE A 8 12.68 3.25 -12.88
N ASP A 9 13.97 3.27 -12.53
CA ASP A 9 14.40 3.42 -11.13
C ASP A 9 13.91 4.71 -10.48
N TRP A 10 13.66 5.77 -11.26
CA TRP A 10 13.13 7.03 -10.76
C TRP A 10 11.71 6.91 -10.14
N LEU A 11 10.97 5.83 -10.44
CA LEU A 11 9.64 5.59 -9.88
C LEU A 11 9.60 5.46 -8.35
N PHE A 12 10.75 5.18 -7.69
CA PHE A 12 10.82 5.21 -6.22
C PHE A 12 10.45 6.59 -5.66
N ILE A 13 10.70 7.67 -6.42
CA ILE A 13 10.33 9.04 -6.07
C ILE A 13 8.81 9.15 -5.89
N GLY A 14 8.02 8.42 -6.68
CA GLY A 14 6.57 8.40 -6.54
C GLY A 14 6.10 7.91 -5.16
N THR A 15 6.80 6.94 -4.56
CA THR A 15 6.48 6.48 -3.20
C THR A 15 6.91 7.51 -2.15
N LEU A 16 8.07 8.12 -2.30
CA LEU A 16 8.52 9.19 -1.41
C LEU A 16 7.60 10.41 -1.51
N ALA A 17 7.26 10.83 -2.73
CA ALA A 17 6.36 11.95 -2.97
C ALA A 17 4.98 11.69 -2.32
N PHE A 18 4.44 10.48 -2.44
CA PHE A 18 3.17 10.12 -1.80
C PHE A 18 3.21 10.34 -0.28
N PHE A 19 4.25 9.86 0.41
CA PHE A 19 4.37 10.03 1.85
C PHE A 19 4.67 11.47 2.24
N SER A 20 5.50 12.19 1.48
CA SER A 20 5.80 13.60 1.73
C SER A 20 4.58 14.50 1.49
N LEU A 21 3.81 14.28 0.44
CA LEU A 21 2.58 15.02 0.16
C LEU A 21 1.50 14.76 1.23
N GLY A 22 1.46 13.57 1.83
CA GLY A 22 0.59 13.28 2.97
C GLY A 22 0.90 14.13 4.20
N ILE A 23 2.17 14.57 4.39
CA ILE A 23 2.59 15.51 5.43
C ILE A 23 2.15 16.95 5.08
N VAL A 24 2.18 17.31 3.81
CA VAL A 24 1.70 18.62 3.35
C VAL A 24 0.20 18.76 3.58
N HIS A 25 -0.57 17.81 3.11
CA HIS A 25 -2.00 17.72 3.38
C HIS A 25 -2.51 16.29 3.15
N ILE A 26 -3.28 15.78 4.10
CA ILE A 26 -3.76 14.38 4.09
C ILE A 26 -4.61 14.02 2.85
N ILE A 27 -5.23 15.00 2.17
CA ILE A 27 -6.03 14.79 0.97
C ILE A 27 -5.22 14.11 -0.15
N PHE A 28 -3.91 14.35 -0.21
CA PHE A 28 -3.06 13.71 -1.21
C PHE A 28 -2.96 12.19 -1.05
N SER A 29 -3.44 11.63 0.08
CA SER A 29 -3.55 10.18 0.25
C SER A 29 -4.45 9.50 -0.79
N TRP A 30 -5.37 10.24 -1.42
CA TRP A 30 -6.18 9.76 -2.53
C TRP A 30 -5.36 9.35 -3.75
N LEU A 31 -4.15 9.88 -3.91
CA LEU A 31 -3.19 9.40 -4.92
C LEU A 31 -2.84 7.91 -4.71
N GLY A 32 -2.97 7.40 -3.49
CA GLY A 32 -2.82 5.98 -3.19
C GLY A 32 -3.82 5.09 -3.92
N LEU A 33 -5.03 5.59 -4.23
CA LEU A 33 -6.02 4.86 -5.03
C LEU A 33 -5.51 4.61 -6.46
N ILE A 34 -4.76 5.53 -7.04
CA ILE A 34 -4.14 5.33 -8.36
C ILE A 34 -3.24 4.09 -8.31
N CYS A 35 -2.42 3.97 -7.26
CA CYS A 35 -1.55 2.81 -7.07
C CYS A 35 -2.35 1.51 -6.87
N MET A 36 -3.55 1.57 -6.27
CA MET A 36 -4.43 0.42 -6.06
C MET A 36 -5.19 0.02 -7.33
N VAL A 37 -5.68 0.99 -8.12
CA VAL A 37 -6.53 0.76 -9.28
C VAL A 37 -5.72 0.44 -10.54
N THR A 38 -4.57 1.08 -10.73
CA THR A 38 -3.71 0.88 -11.92
C THR A 38 -3.39 -0.60 -12.20
N PRO A 39 -3.06 -1.46 -11.21
CA PRO A 39 -2.81 -2.88 -11.43
C PRO A 39 -3.97 -3.62 -12.07
N PHE A 40 -5.21 -3.27 -11.70
CA PHE A 40 -6.42 -3.90 -12.26
C PHE A 40 -6.65 -3.48 -13.71
N ILE A 41 -6.43 -2.20 -14.02
CA ILE A 41 -6.54 -1.68 -15.39
C ILE A 41 -5.48 -2.36 -16.29
N MET A 42 -4.24 -2.44 -15.80
CA MET A 42 -3.16 -3.07 -16.55
C MET A 42 -3.35 -4.58 -16.71
N ALA A 43 -3.85 -5.27 -15.67
CA ALA A 43 -4.17 -6.70 -15.77
C ALA A 43 -5.32 -6.95 -16.77
N ALA A 44 -6.29 -6.05 -16.86
CA ALA A 44 -7.37 -6.13 -17.84
C ALA A 44 -6.87 -5.92 -19.29
N ARG A 45 -5.89 -5.02 -19.49
CA ARG A 45 -5.34 -4.71 -20.81
C ARG A 45 -4.26 -5.68 -21.28
N SER A 46 -3.37 -6.13 -20.39
CA SER A 46 -2.16 -6.88 -20.76
C SER A 46 -2.31 -8.40 -20.69
N GLY A 47 -3.32 -8.91 -20.00
CA GLY A 47 -3.69 -10.35 -19.94
C GLY A 47 -2.66 -11.33 -19.37
N LYS A 48 -1.38 -11.00 -19.22
CA LYS A 48 -0.32 -12.02 -19.10
C LYS A 48 0.73 -11.85 -18.01
N ARG A 49 0.82 -10.74 -17.29
CA ARG A 49 1.91 -10.55 -16.29
C ARG A 49 1.40 -10.01 -14.97
N PRO A 50 1.79 -10.60 -13.83
CA PRO A 50 1.51 -10.03 -12.52
C PRO A 50 2.10 -8.62 -12.43
N TRP A 51 1.33 -7.65 -11.90
CA TRP A 51 1.73 -6.25 -11.77
C TRP A 51 3.10 -6.05 -11.13
N CYS A 52 3.41 -6.82 -10.09
CA CYS A 52 4.68 -6.71 -9.37
C CYS A 52 5.90 -7.22 -10.14
N THR A 53 5.71 -7.95 -11.23
CA THR A 53 6.78 -8.34 -12.15
C THR A 53 7.01 -7.30 -13.25
N THR A 54 6.08 -6.34 -13.40
CA THR A 54 6.25 -5.23 -14.34
C THR A 54 7.13 -4.14 -13.72
N PRO A 55 7.86 -3.37 -14.52
CA PRO A 55 8.75 -2.32 -14.02
C PRO A 55 8.00 -1.05 -13.54
N TYR A 56 6.68 -1.08 -13.41
CA TYR A 56 5.86 0.12 -13.16
C TYR A 56 5.40 0.32 -11.72
N CYS A 57 5.70 -0.59 -10.79
CA CYS A 57 5.29 -0.45 -9.40
C CYS A 57 6.25 0.46 -8.62
N PRO A 58 5.86 1.70 -8.23
CA PRO A 58 6.74 2.64 -7.51
C PRO A 58 7.26 2.06 -6.19
N ARG A 59 6.39 1.36 -5.45
CA ARG A 59 6.75 0.75 -4.18
C ARG A 59 7.78 -0.38 -4.33
N ALA A 60 7.71 -1.17 -5.40
CA ALA A 60 8.70 -2.22 -5.65
C ALA A 60 10.09 -1.62 -5.94
N HIS A 61 10.14 -0.47 -6.65
CA HIS A 61 11.38 0.27 -6.87
C HIS A 61 11.91 0.88 -5.57
N PHE A 62 11.03 1.45 -4.76
CA PHE A 62 11.38 1.97 -3.43
C PHE A 62 12.04 0.88 -2.57
N PHE A 63 11.41 -0.28 -2.42
CA PHE A 63 11.99 -1.39 -1.65
C PHE A 63 13.32 -1.85 -2.22
N ASN A 64 13.43 -1.97 -3.53
CA ASN A 64 14.67 -2.41 -4.16
C ASN A 64 15.80 -1.41 -3.97
N ARG A 65 15.54 -0.11 -4.09
CA ARG A 65 16.54 0.95 -3.97
C ARG A 65 17.07 1.06 -2.54
N PHE A 66 16.18 1.12 -1.55
CA PHE A 66 16.56 1.37 -0.16
C PHE A 66 16.95 0.10 0.60
N LEU A 67 16.24 -1.01 0.40
CA LEU A 67 16.45 -2.21 1.22
C LEU A 67 17.54 -3.13 0.68
N ASN A 68 17.93 -3.02 -0.59
CA ASN A 68 18.92 -3.93 -1.17
C ASN A 68 20.28 -3.88 -0.45
N ARG A 69 20.64 -2.70 0.11
CA ARG A 69 21.88 -2.50 0.84
C ARG A 69 21.80 -3.02 2.28
N TYR A 70 20.63 -2.90 2.93
CA TYR A 70 20.45 -3.19 4.35
C TYR A 70 19.78 -4.54 4.63
N SER A 71 19.31 -5.23 3.61
CA SER A 71 18.63 -6.51 3.74
C SER A 71 19.62 -7.60 4.22
N LEU A 72 19.18 -8.36 5.24
CA LEU A 72 19.90 -9.52 5.76
C LEU A 72 19.92 -10.71 4.79
N LYS A 73 19.13 -10.64 3.70
CA LYS A 73 19.03 -11.66 2.63
C LYS A 73 18.77 -13.08 3.12
N LYS A 74 18.20 -13.26 4.31
CA LYS A 74 17.82 -14.57 4.83
C LYS A 74 16.83 -15.25 3.89
N LYS A 75 16.88 -16.58 3.82
CA LYS A 75 15.87 -17.34 3.08
C LYS A 75 14.52 -17.16 3.76
N ALA A 76 13.53 -16.70 3.01
CA ALA A 76 12.17 -16.61 3.51
C ALA A 76 11.63 -18.05 3.72
N PRO A 77 10.89 -18.31 4.81
CA PRO A 77 10.27 -19.61 5.03
C PRO A 77 9.28 -19.92 3.90
N GLU A 78 9.26 -21.17 3.44
CA GLU A 78 8.39 -21.60 2.32
C GLU A 78 6.91 -21.31 2.59
N GLY A 79 6.48 -21.43 3.85
CA GLY A 79 5.13 -21.10 4.28
C GLY A 79 4.71 -19.66 4.02
N LEU A 80 5.65 -18.70 3.94
CA LEU A 80 5.35 -17.30 3.69
C LEU A 80 4.73 -17.07 2.30
N PHE A 81 5.15 -17.82 1.30
CA PHE A 81 4.65 -17.73 -0.07
C PHE A 81 3.53 -18.74 -0.38
N SER A 82 3.06 -19.47 0.62
CA SER A 82 1.97 -20.43 0.46
C SER A 82 0.67 -19.74 0.01
N GLU A 83 -0.18 -20.44 -0.71
CA GLU A 83 -1.49 -19.92 -1.11
C GLU A 83 -2.36 -19.56 0.11
N LYS A 84 -2.21 -20.30 1.22
CA LYS A 84 -2.91 -20.01 2.49
C LYS A 84 -2.52 -18.64 3.04
N THR A 85 -1.22 -18.31 3.07
CA THR A 85 -0.72 -17.01 3.54
C THR A 85 -1.19 -15.88 2.63
N LYS A 86 -1.13 -16.05 1.31
CA LYS A 86 -1.63 -15.05 0.34
C LYS A 86 -3.12 -14.78 0.53
N GLN A 87 -3.92 -15.84 0.71
CA GLN A 87 -5.36 -15.70 0.96
C GLN A 87 -5.64 -15.03 2.32
N LEU A 88 -4.86 -15.35 3.36
CA LEU A 88 -4.99 -14.70 4.66
C LEU A 88 -4.73 -13.20 4.55
N VAL A 89 -3.61 -12.81 3.93
CA VAL A 89 -3.27 -11.39 3.72
C VAL A 89 -4.32 -10.68 2.89
N LEU A 90 -4.85 -11.34 1.87
CA LEU A 90 -5.94 -10.81 1.04
C LEU A 90 -7.22 -10.61 1.86
N ARG A 91 -7.62 -11.58 2.67
CA ARG A 91 -8.82 -11.48 3.54
C ARG A 91 -8.67 -10.33 4.53
N LEU A 92 -7.53 -10.24 5.21
CA LEU A 92 -7.24 -9.15 6.14
C LEU A 92 -7.31 -7.79 5.45
N PHE A 93 -6.78 -7.69 4.23
CA PHE A 93 -6.86 -6.47 3.43
C PHE A 93 -8.29 -6.10 3.06
N CYS A 94 -9.10 -7.06 2.61
CA CYS A 94 -10.50 -6.84 2.27
C CYS A 94 -11.33 -6.43 3.49
N ILE A 95 -11.12 -7.08 4.63
CA ILE A 95 -11.77 -6.73 5.92
C ILE A 95 -11.41 -5.29 6.30
N ASN A 96 -10.12 -4.95 6.21
CA ASN A 96 -9.61 -3.62 6.50
C ASN A 96 -10.25 -2.54 5.61
N LEU A 97 -10.34 -2.83 4.30
CA LEU A 97 -10.98 -1.93 3.33
C LEU A 97 -12.48 -1.78 3.58
N PHE A 98 -13.17 -2.87 3.95
CA PHE A 98 -14.57 -2.86 4.30
C PHE A 98 -14.83 -1.97 5.53
N PHE A 99 -14.07 -2.14 6.61
CA PHE A 99 -14.20 -1.30 7.79
C PHE A 99 -13.86 0.17 7.53
N ALA A 100 -12.87 0.43 6.67
CA ALA A 100 -12.55 1.79 6.25
C ALA A 100 -13.73 2.45 5.51
N GLY A 101 -14.37 1.73 4.59
CA GLY A 101 -15.54 2.20 3.87
C GLY A 101 -16.75 2.41 4.79
N MET A 102 -17.05 1.43 5.65
CA MET A 102 -18.16 1.54 6.59
C MET A 102 -17.99 2.69 7.59
N SER A 103 -16.79 2.86 8.15
CA SER A 103 -16.53 3.98 9.05
C SER A 103 -16.64 5.34 8.35
N THR A 104 -16.19 5.44 7.12
CA THR A 104 -16.33 6.66 6.31
C THR A 104 -17.80 6.98 6.03
N LEU A 105 -18.61 5.95 5.73
CA LEU A 105 -20.05 6.10 5.56
C LEU A 105 -20.74 6.57 6.84
N MET A 106 -20.36 6.02 8.00
CA MET A 106 -20.91 6.43 9.30
C MET A 106 -20.55 7.89 9.64
N VAL A 107 -19.33 8.34 9.29
CA VAL A 107 -18.94 9.75 9.45
C VAL A 107 -19.73 10.65 8.50
N TYR A 108 -19.95 10.21 7.24
CA TYR A 108 -20.78 10.94 6.28
C TYR A 108 -22.23 11.11 6.79
N LEU A 109 -22.79 10.08 7.44
CA LEU A 109 -24.13 10.11 8.03
C LEU A 109 -24.20 10.86 9.38
N GLY A 110 -23.08 11.42 9.86
CA GLY A 110 -23.00 12.14 11.13
C GLY A 110 -23.13 11.26 12.38
N ARG A 111 -23.01 9.93 12.25
CA ARG A 111 -23.13 8.97 13.37
C ARG A 111 -21.82 8.69 14.10
N LEU A 112 -20.68 9.05 13.51
CA LEU A 112 -19.35 8.88 14.08
C LEU A 112 -18.53 10.14 13.91
N GLU A 113 -17.71 10.44 14.91
CA GLU A 113 -16.73 11.52 14.82
C GLU A 113 -15.63 11.18 13.81
N PRO A 114 -15.11 12.18 13.07
CA PRO A 114 -14.04 11.97 12.13
C PRO A 114 -12.75 11.58 12.85
N MET A 115 -12.08 10.55 12.34
CA MET A 115 -10.79 10.14 12.84
C MET A 115 -9.68 10.99 12.19
N ILE A 116 -8.90 11.68 12.99
CA ILE A 116 -7.83 12.62 12.58
C ILE A 116 -6.42 12.08 12.91
N TYR A 117 -6.30 10.81 13.24
CA TYR A 117 -5.03 10.19 13.62
C TYR A 117 -4.75 8.93 12.80
N LEU A 118 -3.47 8.56 12.73
CA LEU A 118 -3.02 7.37 12.00
C LEU A 118 -3.23 6.12 12.84
N ARG A 119 -3.60 5.02 12.16
CA ARG A 119 -3.69 3.70 12.78
C ARG A 119 -2.84 2.68 12.02
N PHE A 120 -2.12 1.87 12.79
CA PHE A 120 -1.45 0.68 12.28
C PHE A 120 -2.41 -0.51 12.37
N LEU A 121 -2.55 -1.29 11.27
CA LEU A 121 -3.49 -2.42 11.16
C LEU A 121 -4.93 -2.10 11.58
N MET A 122 -5.36 -0.84 11.47
CA MET A 122 -6.67 -0.32 11.94
C MET A 122 -6.97 -0.47 13.45
N ALA A 123 -6.21 -1.24 14.19
CA ALA A 123 -6.42 -1.51 15.60
C ALA A 123 -5.57 -0.61 16.51
N PHE A 124 -4.32 -0.37 16.13
CA PHE A 124 -3.35 0.31 16.98
C PHE A 124 -3.21 1.78 16.57
N PRO A 125 -3.59 2.75 17.43
CA PRO A 125 -3.31 4.16 17.18
C PRO A 125 -1.79 4.36 17.19
N MET A 126 -1.29 5.13 16.23
CA MET A 126 0.12 5.51 16.24
C MET A 126 0.37 6.64 17.25
N PRO A 127 1.50 6.61 17.98
CA PRO A 127 1.79 7.59 19.04
C PRO A 127 2.25 8.94 18.50
N PHE A 128 2.08 9.21 17.21
CA PHE A 128 2.44 10.49 16.60
C PHE A 128 1.33 10.96 15.67
N ASP A 129 1.03 12.25 15.78
CA ASP A 129 0.13 12.94 14.88
C ASP A 129 0.89 13.36 13.63
N LEU A 130 0.23 13.23 12.48
CA LEU A 130 0.81 13.68 11.22
C LEU A 130 0.72 15.21 11.15
N PRO A 131 1.85 15.96 11.15
CA PRO A 131 1.80 17.39 10.98
C PRO A 131 1.19 17.74 9.64
N GLN A 132 0.18 18.59 9.62
CA GLN A 132 -0.43 19.11 8.40
C GLN A 132 0.08 20.52 8.17
N LEU A 133 0.79 20.74 7.05
CA LEU A 133 1.34 22.06 6.70
C LEU A 133 0.29 23.01 6.14
N LEU A 134 -0.78 22.45 5.58
CA LEU A 134 -1.88 23.21 5.00
C LEU A 134 -3.19 22.86 5.70
N GLU A 135 -3.90 23.86 6.20
CA GLU A 135 -5.24 23.71 6.76
C GLU A 135 -6.26 24.04 5.67
N LEU A 136 -6.88 23.02 5.09
CA LEU A 136 -7.96 23.17 4.12
C LEU A 136 -9.29 22.81 4.81
N ASN A 137 -10.28 23.69 4.73
CA ASN A 137 -11.64 23.43 5.19
C ASN A 137 -12.31 22.39 4.26
N LEU A 138 -12.08 21.10 4.55
CA LEU A 138 -12.67 20.00 3.80
C LEU A 138 -13.80 19.33 4.60
N PRO A 139 -14.77 18.72 3.91
CA PRO A 139 -15.78 17.91 4.56
C PRO A 139 -15.15 16.83 5.43
N GLN A 140 -15.67 16.65 6.64
CA GLN A 140 -15.11 15.74 7.64
C GLN A 140 -14.98 14.29 7.16
N PHE A 141 -15.92 13.82 6.33
CA PHE A 141 -15.85 12.48 5.77
C PHE A 141 -14.68 12.27 4.80
N LEU A 142 -14.30 13.34 4.05
CA LEU A 142 -13.12 13.30 3.17
C LEU A 142 -11.82 13.22 3.98
N VAL A 143 -11.72 14.00 5.04
CA VAL A 143 -10.58 13.97 5.95
C VAL A 143 -10.45 12.59 6.57
N HIS A 144 -11.56 12.03 7.11
CA HIS A 144 -11.60 10.69 7.68
C HIS A 144 -11.14 9.62 6.66
N ALA A 145 -11.69 9.62 5.44
CA ALA A 145 -11.32 8.71 4.38
C ALA A 145 -9.84 8.82 4.01
N SER A 146 -9.32 10.05 3.98
CA SER A 146 -7.92 10.33 3.69
C SER A 146 -6.98 9.71 4.73
N TYR A 147 -7.27 9.87 6.02
CA TYR A 147 -6.51 9.23 7.10
C TYR A 147 -6.58 7.70 7.04
N ARG A 148 -7.74 7.14 6.68
CA ARG A 148 -7.91 5.69 6.49
C ARG A 148 -7.06 5.16 5.33
N LEU A 149 -7.11 5.81 4.18
CA LEU A 149 -6.30 5.43 3.00
C LEU A 149 -4.81 5.52 3.29
N TYR A 150 -4.38 6.62 3.91
CA TYR A 150 -2.98 6.79 4.29
C TYR A 150 -2.52 5.72 5.27
N SER A 151 -3.32 5.40 6.29
CA SER A 151 -3.04 4.36 7.28
C SER A 151 -2.87 2.97 6.64
N ILE A 152 -3.72 2.61 5.66
CA ILE A 152 -3.61 1.34 4.92
C ILE A 152 -2.30 1.30 4.12
N MET A 153 -1.97 2.39 3.43
CA MET A 153 -0.74 2.49 2.64
C MET A 153 0.52 2.46 3.51
N LEU A 154 0.49 3.18 4.63
CA LEU A 154 1.58 3.22 5.59
C LEU A 154 1.81 1.84 6.23
N THR A 155 0.76 1.20 6.72
CA THR A 155 0.82 -0.15 7.30
C THR A 155 1.46 -1.16 6.34
N SER A 156 0.98 -1.20 5.10
CA SER A 156 1.51 -2.12 4.09
C SER A 156 2.97 -1.80 3.71
N THR A 157 3.39 -0.54 3.82
CA THR A 157 4.77 -0.13 3.57
C THR A 157 5.68 -0.51 4.73
N ILE A 158 5.25 -0.29 5.98
CA ILE A 158 6.00 -0.69 7.18
C ILE A 158 6.22 -2.20 7.20
N ILE A 159 5.18 -2.99 6.96
CA ILE A 159 5.30 -4.46 6.87
C ILE A 159 6.25 -4.85 5.72
N GLY A 160 6.12 -4.17 4.58
CA GLY A 160 7.00 -4.41 3.43
C GLY A 160 8.47 -4.10 3.70
N VAL A 161 8.75 -3.01 4.42
CA VAL A 161 10.09 -2.66 4.88
C VAL A 161 10.62 -3.71 5.86
N GLY A 162 9.85 -4.09 6.87
CA GLY A 162 10.24 -5.11 7.85
C GLY A 162 10.59 -6.45 7.19
N LEU A 163 9.74 -6.96 6.32
CA LEU A 163 10.00 -8.19 5.57
C LEU A 163 11.18 -8.05 4.60
N GLY A 164 11.34 -6.87 3.99
CA GLY A 164 12.44 -6.60 3.07
C GLY A 164 13.79 -6.49 3.76
N LEU A 165 13.85 -6.01 4.99
CA LEU A 165 15.05 -5.97 5.81
C LEU A 165 15.49 -7.38 6.24
N ILE A 166 14.55 -8.21 6.69
CA ILE A 166 14.85 -9.57 7.20
C ILE A 166 15.19 -10.53 6.05
N PHE A 167 14.41 -10.52 4.97
CA PHE A 167 14.53 -11.49 3.89
C PHE A 167 15.13 -10.86 2.63
N LYS A 168 14.30 -10.58 1.64
CA LYS A 168 14.69 -9.95 0.38
C LYS A 168 13.87 -8.69 0.15
N PRO A 169 14.41 -7.65 -0.50
CA PRO A 169 13.72 -6.38 -0.70
C PRO A 169 12.29 -6.47 -1.27
N ARG A 170 12.02 -7.50 -2.07
CA ARG A 170 10.72 -7.71 -2.74
C ARG A 170 9.85 -8.78 -2.12
N THR A 171 10.16 -9.25 -0.91
CA THR A 171 9.39 -10.32 -0.23
C THR A 171 7.91 -9.95 -0.08
N TRP A 172 7.61 -8.71 0.32
CA TRP A 172 6.24 -8.23 0.41
C TRP A 172 5.47 -8.34 -0.92
N CYS A 173 6.16 -8.08 -2.05
CA CYS A 173 5.51 -8.16 -3.36
C CYS A 173 4.95 -9.56 -3.66
N GLY A 174 5.58 -10.62 -3.14
CA GLY A 174 5.13 -12.01 -3.33
C GLY A 174 3.83 -12.38 -2.61
N ILE A 175 3.46 -11.62 -1.55
CA ILE A 175 2.26 -11.83 -0.73
C ILE A 175 1.28 -10.66 -0.81
N CYS A 176 1.58 -9.65 -1.63
CA CYS A 176 0.77 -8.45 -1.78
C CYS A 176 -0.67 -8.79 -2.22
N PRO A 177 -1.70 -8.28 -1.52
CA PRO A 177 -3.10 -8.59 -1.84
C PRO A 177 -3.49 -8.18 -3.26
N ILE A 178 -2.97 -7.07 -3.76
CA ILE A 178 -3.22 -6.58 -5.12
C ILE A 178 -2.67 -7.55 -6.15
N GLN A 179 -1.46 -8.09 -5.93
CA GLN A 179 -0.89 -9.11 -6.81
C GLN A 179 -1.71 -10.40 -6.78
N THR A 180 -2.13 -10.84 -5.61
CA THR A 180 -2.96 -12.04 -5.46
C THR A 180 -4.25 -11.93 -6.26
N LEU A 181 -4.96 -10.79 -6.15
CA LEU A 181 -6.20 -10.54 -6.90
C LEU A 181 -5.99 -10.53 -8.42
N THR A 182 -4.93 -9.88 -8.90
CA THR A 182 -4.65 -9.80 -10.34
C THR A 182 -4.20 -11.14 -10.92
N THR A 183 -3.56 -12.00 -10.12
CA THR A 183 -3.13 -13.34 -10.55
C THR A 183 -4.30 -14.32 -10.63
N VAL A 184 -5.25 -14.24 -9.69
CA VAL A 184 -6.45 -15.09 -9.70
C VAL A 184 -7.32 -14.82 -10.94
N LYS A 185 -7.46 -13.55 -11.34
CA LYS A 185 -8.25 -13.17 -12.53
C LYS A 185 -7.67 -13.74 -13.83
N ASN A 186 -6.36 -13.98 -13.91
CA ASN A 186 -5.71 -14.52 -15.11
C ASN A 186 -5.72 -16.05 -15.20
N ARG A 187 -6.22 -16.75 -14.18
CA ARG A 187 -6.38 -18.23 -14.19
C ARG A 187 -7.77 -18.68 -14.64
N ARG A 188 -8.70 -17.76 -14.82
CA ARG A 188 -10.03 -18.00 -15.41
C ARG A 188 -10.06 -17.51 -16.85
#